data_b3e7b092c48e0a6f3fbde1727c1c7050
#
_entry.id   b3e7b092c48e0a6f3fbde1727c1c7050
#
_cell.length_a   1.000
_cell.length_b   1.000
_cell.length_c   1.000
_cell.angle_alpha   90.00
_cell.angle_beta   90.00
_cell.angle_gamma   90.00
#
_symmetry.space_group_name_H-M   'P 1'
#
loop_
_entity.id
_entity.type
_entity.pdbx_description
1 polymer ?
#
loop_
_entity_poly.entity_id
_entity_poly.type
_entity_poly.pdbx_seq_one_letter_code
_entity_poly.pdbx_strand_id
1 'polypeptide(L)'
;MPKVLISDKMDPRAAQIFRERGVEVDEITGKTPDELKAIIDQYDGLAIRSSTKVTKDILDAATNLKVVGRAGIGVDNVDIPAASAKGVVVMNTPFGNSITTAEHAIALMFALARDLPEADKSTQAGKWEKNRFMGVEVTNKTLGLIGAGNIGSIVADRALGLKMKVVAYDPFLTPERAVEMGVEKVELDDLLKRADFITLHTPLTDSTRNILSRENLAKTKKGVRIINCARGGLVDEAALKEGLDSGHIAGAALDVFVTEPAKESPLFGTPNFISTPHLGASTTEAQVNVAIQVAEQMADFLMTGGVTNALNMPSLSAEEAPKVKPYLALAEKLGSLVGQLAHGNLTKISIEVEGAAAELNIKPITGAVLAGLMRVYSDTVNMVNAPYLAKERGLDVREVRHDREGDYHTLVRVAVQTSQGERSVAGTLFANSQPRLVEIFGIKVEADLSDRMLYVVNEDAPGFIGRLGTALGGAGVNIGTFHLGRRNAGGEAVLLLSVDQPVASETLETVKALPGVKTVKALDFQ
;
A
#
# COMPACT_ATOMS: atom_id res chain seq x y z
N MET A 1 -11.20 6.10 22.24
CA MET A 1 -10.21 5.06 21.87
C MET A 1 -10.57 4.53 20.52
N PRO A 2 -9.62 4.15 19.66
CA PRO A 2 -9.95 3.50 18.40
C PRO A 2 -10.66 2.19 18.64
N LYS A 3 -11.57 1.82 17.73
CA LYS A 3 -12.40 0.62 17.84
C LYS A 3 -12.26 -0.25 16.58
N VAL A 4 -12.03 -1.55 16.76
CA VAL A 4 -11.83 -2.52 15.67
C VAL A 4 -12.93 -3.58 15.70
N LEU A 5 -13.46 -3.91 14.53
CA LEU A 5 -14.32 -5.08 14.32
C LEU A 5 -13.51 -6.23 13.76
N ILE A 6 -13.55 -7.38 14.42
CA ILE A 6 -13.12 -8.67 13.88
C ILE A 6 -14.34 -9.35 13.27
N SER A 7 -14.44 -9.40 11.95
CA SER A 7 -15.63 -9.90 11.25
C SER A 7 -15.53 -11.35 10.78
N ASP A 8 -14.32 -11.92 10.76
CA ASP A 8 -14.06 -13.32 10.43
C ASP A 8 -13.45 -14.06 11.62
N LYS A 9 -13.76 -15.36 11.74
CA LYS A 9 -13.15 -16.19 12.80
C LYS A 9 -11.62 -16.20 12.65
N MET A 10 -10.92 -15.77 13.68
CA MET A 10 -9.46 -15.81 13.77
C MET A 10 -9.00 -16.22 15.18
N ASP A 11 -7.68 -16.42 15.35
CA ASP A 11 -7.12 -16.81 16.63
C ASP A 11 -7.42 -15.74 17.71
N PRO A 12 -7.83 -16.12 18.93
CA PRO A 12 -8.21 -15.18 20.00
C PRO A 12 -7.09 -14.21 20.40
N ARG A 13 -5.83 -14.53 20.10
CA ARG A 13 -4.69 -13.64 20.35
C ARG A 13 -4.81 -12.31 19.61
N ALA A 14 -5.49 -12.26 18.46
CA ALA A 14 -5.74 -11.00 17.76
C ALA A 14 -6.51 -10.02 18.65
N ALA A 15 -7.62 -10.46 19.23
CA ALA A 15 -8.42 -9.61 20.13
C ALA A 15 -7.66 -9.23 21.41
N GLN A 16 -6.86 -10.16 21.94
CA GLN A 16 -6.01 -9.89 23.08
C GLN A 16 -4.99 -8.77 22.79
N ILE A 17 -4.29 -8.84 21.65
CA ILE A 17 -3.30 -7.83 21.22
C ILE A 17 -3.94 -6.46 21.06
N PHE A 18 -5.12 -6.37 20.42
CA PHE A 18 -5.83 -5.09 20.31
C PHE A 18 -6.10 -4.47 21.69
N ARG A 19 -6.62 -5.27 22.64
CA ARG A 19 -6.90 -4.79 24.02
C ARG A 19 -5.63 -4.37 24.75
N GLU A 20 -4.55 -5.16 24.68
CA GLU A 20 -3.25 -4.85 25.29
C GLU A 20 -2.63 -3.57 24.73
N ARG A 21 -2.89 -3.27 23.46
CA ARG A 21 -2.44 -2.04 22.77
C ARG A 21 -3.38 -0.85 22.96
N GLY A 22 -4.46 -0.96 23.75
CA GLY A 22 -5.39 0.12 24.04
C GLY A 22 -6.40 0.38 22.91
N VAL A 23 -6.72 -0.62 22.09
CA VAL A 23 -7.74 -0.58 21.05
C VAL A 23 -8.96 -1.38 21.52
N GLU A 24 -10.15 -0.78 21.44
CA GLU A 24 -11.40 -1.51 21.68
C GLU A 24 -11.64 -2.50 20.54
N VAL A 25 -12.15 -3.70 20.87
CA VAL A 25 -12.38 -4.74 19.87
C VAL A 25 -13.69 -5.47 20.12
N ASP A 26 -14.48 -5.57 19.06
CA ASP A 26 -15.66 -6.42 18.97
C ASP A 26 -15.39 -7.59 18.03
N GLU A 27 -15.80 -8.78 18.45
CA GLU A 27 -15.70 -10.03 17.69
C GLU A 27 -17.10 -10.43 17.23
N ILE A 28 -17.50 -10.03 16.03
CA ILE A 28 -18.84 -10.29 15.47
C ILE A 28 -18.67 -10.93 14.11
N THR A 29 -18.69 -12.25 14.05
CA THR A 29 -18.42 -13.05 12.84
C THR A 29 -19.67 -13.51 12.13
N GLY A 30 -19.57 -13.85 10.84
CA GLY A 30 -20.63 -14.47 10.04
C GLY A 30 -21.75 -13.53 9.61
N LYS A 31 -21.53 -12.22 9.65
CA LYS A 31 -22.52 -11.24 9.17
C LYS A 31 -22.65 -11.25 7.66
N THR A 32 -23.88 -11.08 7.21
CA THR A 32 -24.18 -10.79 5.79
C THR A 32 -23.64 -9.40 5.42
N PRO A 33 -23.46 -9.10 4.12
CA PRO A 33 -23.03 -7.76 3.68
C PRO A 33 -23.93 -6.63 4.20
N ASP A 34 -25.23 -6.82 4.23
CA ASP A 34 -26.19 -5.80 4.71
C ASP A 34 -26.09 -5.59 6.23
N GLU A 35 -25.92 -6.66 7.00
CA GLU A 35 -25.69 -6.55 8.44
C GLU A 35 -24.35 -5.89 8.76
N LEU A 36 -23.30 -6.13 7.97
CA LEU A 36 -22.01 -5.47 8.13
C LEU A 36 -22.13 -3.98 7.81
N LYS A 37 -22.81 -3.61 6.73
CA LYS A 37 -23.10 -2.21 6.38
C LYS A 37 -23.79 -1.44 7.50
N ALA A 38 -24.68 -2.09 8.24
CA ALA A 38 -25.46 -1.45 9.30
C ALA A 38 -24.64 -1.08 10.55
N ILE A 39 -23.42 -1.61 10.70
CA ILE A 39 -22.62 -1.40 11.91
C ILE A 39 -21.21 -0.85 11.65
N ILE A 40 -20.74 -0.90 10.40
CA ILE A 40 -19.33 -0.63 10.08
C ILE A 40 -18.91 0.82 10.34
N ASP A 41 -19.84 1.76 10.32
CA ASP A 41 -19.62 3.18 10.63
C ASP A 41 -19.16 3.44 12.08
N GLN A 42 -19.35 2.46 12.98
CA GLN A 42 -18.95 2.56 14.39
C GLN A 42 -17.47 2.21 14.63
N TYR A 43 -16.75 1.77 13.60
CA TYR A 43 -15.40 1.22 13.73
C TYR A 43 -14.35 2.02 12.98
N ASP A 44 -13.19 2.19 13.61
CA ASP A 44 -11.98 2.76 13.00
C ASP A 44 -11.20 1.72 12.19
N GLY A 45 -11.33 0.44 12.50
CA GLY A 45 -10.64 -0.66 11.85
C GLY A 45 -11.52 -1.89 11.62
N LEU A 46 -11.25 -2.60 10.53
CA LEU A 46 -11.92 -3.85 10.17
C LEU A 46 -10.88 -4.94 9.92
N ALA A 47 -10.83 -5.94 10.81
CA ALA A 47 -9.97 -7.11 10.67
C ALA A 47 -10.75 -8.28 10.04
N ILE A 48 -10.26 -8.77 8.90
CA ILE A 48 -10.91 -9.80 8.10
C ILE A 48 -9.98 -10.96 7.74
N ARG A 49 -10.57 -12.04 7.24
CA ARG A 49 -9.91 -13.11 6.52
C ARG A 49 -10.51 -13.25 5.11
N SER A 50 -10.86 -14.46 4.68
CA SER A 50 -11.37 -14.75 3.35
C SER A 50 -12.90 -14.69 3.23
N SER A 51 -13.64 -14.77 4.33
CA SER A 51 -15.11 -14.86 4.30
C SER A 51 -15.77 -13.51 4.09
N THR A 52 -15.26 -12.47 4.73
CA THR A 52 -15.75 -11.09 4.57
C THR A 52 -15.24 -10.48 3.28
N LYS A 53 -16.14 -9.93 2.47
CA LYS A 53 -15.79 -9.16 1.26
C LYS A 53 -15.99 -7.68 1.55
N VAL A 54 -14.91 -6.90 1.41
CA VAL A 54 -14.94 -5.45 1.58
C VAL A 54 -15.13 -4.80 0.21
N THR A 55 -16.38 -4.64 -0.16
CA THR A 55 -16.81 -4.05 -1.43
C THR A 55 -16.92 -2.53 -1.32
N LYS A 56 -17.03 -1.85 -2.46
CA LYS A 56 -17.29 -0.40 -2.52
C LYS A 56 -18.51 -0.02 -1.65
N ASP A 57 -19.60 -0.80 -1.68
CA ASP A 57 -20.81 -0.50 -0.91
C ASP A 57 -20.59 -0.53 0.60
N ILE A 58 -19.74 -1.44 1.10
CA ILE A 58 -19.36 -1.49 2.52
C ILE A 58 -18.49 -0.30 2.86
N LEU A 59 -17.53 0.05 1.99
CA LEU A 59 -16.65 1.22 2.18
C LEU A 59 -17.42 2.55 2.12
N ASP A 60 -18.47 2.64 1.31
CA ASP A 60 -19.32 3.82 1.25
C ASP A 60 -20.12 4.03 2.55
N ALA A 61 -20.49 2.96 3.26
CA ALA A 61 -21.16 3.01 4.56
C ALA A 61 -20.18 3.24 5.73
N ALA A 62 -18.90 2.96 5.54
CA ALA A 62 -17.87 2.97 6.59
C ALA A 62 -17.24 4.36 6.77
N THR A 63 -17.99 5.33 7.30
CA THR A 63 -17.58 6.74 7.38
C THR A 63 -16.41 7.00 8.33
N ASN A 64 -16.23 6.17 9.35
CA ASN A 64 -15.15 6.31 10.35
C ASN A 64 -13.97 5.36 10.11
N LEU A 65 -14.07 4.47 9.12
CA LEU A 65 -13.06 3.44 8.88
C LEU A 65 -11.75 4.03 8.38
N LYS A 66 -10.65 3.71 9.03
CA LYS A 66 -9.29 4.16 8.71
C LYS A 66 -8.42 3.04 8.13
N VAL A 67 -8.67 1.80 8.55
CA VAL A 67 -7.85 0.65 8.14
C VAL A 67 -8.66 -0.62 7.98
N VAL A 68 -8.34 -1.38 6.95
CA VAL A 68 -8.76 -2.77 6.75
C VAL A 68 -7.51 -3.65 6.85
N GLY A 69 -7.50 -4.59 7.79
CA GLY A 69 -6.44 -5.58 7.94
C GLY A 69 -6.91 -6.96 7.51
N ARG A 70 -6.28 -7.53 6.49
CA ARG A 70 -6.55 -8.90 6.05
C ARG A 70 -5.53 -9.86 6.62
N ALA A 71 -5.95 -10.78 7.50
CA ALA A 71 -5.12 -11.84 8.05
C ALA A 71 -4.84 -12.90 6.96
N GLY A 72 -3.76 -12.72 6.21
CA GLY A 72 -3.28 -13.54 5.09
C GLY A 72 -2.68 -12.70 3.97
N ILE A 73 -2.08 -13.36 2.96
CA ILE A 73 -1.35 -12.71 1.87
C ILE A 73 -2.28 -12.08 0.83
N GLY A 74 -3.25 -12.86 0.33
CA GLY A 74 -4.13 -12.40 -0.75
C GLY A 74 -5.17 -11.42 -0.24
N VAL A 75 -5.55 -10.46 -1.07
CA VAL A 75 -6.52 -9.41 -0.75
C VAL A 75 -7.62 -9.30 -1.81
N ASP A 76 -7.87 -10.38 -2.51
CA ASP A 76 -8.84 -10.45 -3.62
C ASP A 76 -10.29 -10.16 -3.16
N ASN A 77 -10.53 -10.23 -1.86
CA ASN A 77 -11.81 -9.91 -1.21
C ASN A 77 -11.92 -8.46 -0.72
N VAL A 78 -10.94 -7.58 -1.06
CA VAL A 78 -10.96 -6.15 -0.72
C VAL A 78 -10.88 -5.31 -1.99
N ASP A 79 -11.82 -4.40 -2.18
CA ASP A 79 -11.78 -3.39 -3.25
C ASP A 79 -10.77 -2.30 -2.89
N ILE A 80 -9.48 -2.54 -3.24
CA ILE A 80 -8.38 -1.62 -2.93
C ILE A 80 -8.56 -0.26 -3.59
N PRO A 81 -8.97 -0.14 -4.88
CA PRO A 81 -9.27 1.15 -5.48
C PRO A 81 -10.32 1.96 -4.72
N ALA A 82 -11.44 1.32 -4.34
CA ALA A 82 -12.48 1.97 -3.56
C ALA A 82 -11.99 2.37 -2.15
N ALA A 83 -11.23 1.50 -1.46
CA ALA A 83 -10.62 1.82 -0.17
C ALA A 83 -9.65 3.01 -0.29
N SER A 84 -8.82 3.04 -1.33
CA SER A 84 -7.90 4.14 -1.60
C SER A 84 -8.63 5.46 -1.84
N ALA A 85 -9.69 5.44 -2.66
CA ALA A 85 -10.51 6.63 -2.91
C ALA A 85 -11.16 7.19 -1.62
N LYS A 86 -11.52 6.30 -0.67
CA LYS A 86 -12.07 6.67 0.64
C LYS A 86 -10.99 7.03 1.68
N GLY A 87 -9.72 6.88 1.35
CA GLY A 87 -8.63 7.14 2.28
C GLY A 87 -8.44 6.07 3.36
N VAL A 88 -8.93 4.85 3.11
CA VAL A 88 -8.81 3.71 4.01
C VAL A 88 -7.54 2.93 3.67
N VAL A 89 -6.68 2.73 4.66
CA VAL A 89 -5.46 1.90 4.51
C VAL A 89 -5.85 0.43 4.40
N VAL A 90 -5.26 -0.30 3.46
CA VAL A 90 -5.43 -1.75 3.34
C VAL A 90 -4.11 -2.43 3.64
N MET A 91 -4.10 -3.29 4.66
CA MET A 91 -2.93 -4.05 5.12
C MET A 91 -3.17 -5.55 4.95
N ASN A 92 -2.10 -6.28 4.63
CA ASN A 92 -2.11 -7.74 4.63
C ASN A 92 -0.99 -8.30 5.55
N THR A 93 -0.89 -9.64 5.63
CA THR A 93 0.15 -10.31 6.42
C THR A 93 1.01 -11.21 5.51
N PRO A 94 1.98 -10.63 4.77
CA PRO A 94 2.67 -11.32 3.68
C PRO A 94 3.63 -12.43 4.16
N PHE A 95 3.96 -12.49 5.44
CA PHE A 95 4.91 -13.45 6.00
C PHE A 95 4.24 -14.53 6.87
N GLY A 96 3.00 -14.33 7.29
CA GLY A 96 2.34 -15.17 8.28
C GLY A 96 2.03 -16.59 7.84
N ASN A 97 1.88 -16.84 6.52
CA ASN A 97 1.57 -18.16 5.96
C ASN A 97 2.46 -18.57 4.78
N SER A 98 3.60 -17.89 4.57
CA SER A 98 4.48 -18.19 3.44
C SER A 98 5.09 -19.58 3.52
N ILE A 99 5.55 -20.00 4.70
CA ILE A 99 6.10 -21.34 4.96
C ILE A 99 5.02 -22.40 4.69
N THR A 100 3.84 -22.23 5.24
CA THR A 100 2.71 -23.16 5.12
C THR A 100 2.33 -23.43 3.68
N THR A 101 2.20 -22.35 2.88
CA THR A 101 1.87 -22.48 1.45
C THR A 101 2.99 -23.16 0.67
N ALA A 102 4.25 -22.85 0.99
CA ALA A 102 5.39 -23.49 0.36
C ALA A 102 5.45 -25.00 0.67
N GLU A 103 5.23 -25.38 1.92
CA GLU A 103 5.19 -26.78 2.35
C GLU A 103 4.02 -27.54 1.72
N HIS A 104 2.86 -26.89 1.59
CA HIS A 104 1.72 -27.49 0.89
C HIS A 104 2.02 -27.76 -0.58
N ALA A 105 2.69 -26.85 -1.28
CA ALA A 105 3.13 -27.04 -2.67
C ALA A 105 4.12 -28.23 -2.79
N ILE A 106 5.06 -28.36 -1.88
CA ILE A 106 5.99 -29.49 -1.82
C ILE A 106 5.25 -30.81 -1.52
N ALA A 107 4.29 -30.80 -0.60
CA ALA A 107 3.47 -31.96 -0.30
C ALA A 107 2.67 -32.44 -1.53
N LEU A 108 2.05 -31.51 -2.26
CA LEU A 108 1.34 -31.81 -3.52
C LEU A 108 2.30 -32.30 -4.61
N MET A 109 3.52 -31.77 -4.67
CA MET A 109 4.56 -32.26 -5.59
C MET A 109 4.89 -33.75 -5.33
N PHE A 110 5.07 -34.14 -4.06
CA PHE A 110 5.30 -35.55 -3.70
C PHE A 110 4.04 -36.39 -3.92
N ALA A 111 2.86 -35.89 -3.63
CA ALA A 111 1.62 -36.60 -3.89
C ALA A 111 1.47 -36.97 -5.38
N LEU A 112 1.81 -36.04 -6.29
CA LEU A 112 1.83 -36.26 -7.74
C LEU A 112 2.97 -37.19 -8.16
N ALA A 113 4.18 -37.06 -7.57
CA ALA A 113 5.33 -37.88 -7.93
C ALA A 113 5.13 -39.37 -7.59
N ARG A 114 4.28 -39.64 -6.60
CA ARG A 114 4.11 -40.98 -6.03
C ARG A 114 2.67 -41.51 -6.09
N ASP A 115 1.75 -40.82 -6.77
CA ASP A 115 0.33 -41.17 -6.90
C ASP A 115 -0.37 -41.45 -5.54
N LEU A 116 0.00 -40.72 -4.49
CA LEU A 116 -0.36 -41.05 -3.10
C LEU A 116 -1.85 -41.17 -2.86
N PRO A 117 -2.74 -40.23 -3.32
CA PRO A 117 -4.19 -40.29 -3.04
C PRO A 117 -4.84 -41.53 -3.66
N GLU A 118 -4.50 -41.89 -4.90
CA GLU A 118 -5.09 -43.05 -5.57
C GLU A 118 -4.49 -44.38 -5.05
N ALA A 119 -3.22 -44.38 -4.66
CA ALA A 119 -2.60 -45.53 -4.03
C ALA A 119 -3.24 -45.86 -2.68
N ASP A 120 -3.46 -44.80 -1.85
CA ASP A 120 -4.15 -44.92 -0.56
C ASP A 120 -5.58 -45.45 -0.74
N LYS A 121 -6.35 -44.82 -1.61
CA LYS A 121 -7.75 -45.19 -1.91
C LYS A 121 -7.86 -46.64 -2.40
N SER A 122 -6.96 -47.08 -3.29
CA SER A 122 -6.91 -48.45 -3.79
C SER A 122 -6.61 -49.47 -2.68
N THR A 123 -5.60 -49.17 -1.83
CA THR A 123 -5.19 -50.03 -0.74
C THR A 123 -6.27 -50.16 0.33
N GLN A 124 -6.91 -49.05 0.72
CA GLN A 124 -8.01 -49.05 1.67
C GLN A 124 -9.26 -49.80 1.14
N ALA A 125 -9.44 -49.84 -0.18
CA ALA A 125 -10.45 -50.67 -0.84
C ALA A 125 -10.07 -52.17 -0.96
N GLY A 126 -9.00 -52.59 -0.30
CA GLY A 126 -8.53 -53.98 -0.28
C GLY A 126 -7.81 -54.45 -1.57
N LYS A 127 -7.42 -53.50 -2.44
CA LYS A 127 -6.70 -53.81 -3.69
C LYS A 127 -5.19 -53.64 -3.47
N TRP A 128 -4.42 -54.59 -3.99
CA TRP A 128 -2.96 -54.58 -3.90
C TRP A 128 -2.32 -54.38 -5.28
N GLU A 129 -2.45 -53.13 -5.82
CA GLU A 129 -2.13 -52.82 -7.23
C GLU A 129 -0.72 -52.20 -7.38
N LYS A 130 0.32 -52.82 -6.83
CA LYS A 130 1.70 -52.30 -6.76
C LYS A 130 2.23 -51.78 -8.11
N ASN A 131 1.95 -52.46 -9.21
CA ASN A 131 2.46 -52.11 -10.53
C ASN A 131 1.69 -50.90 -11.18
N ARG A 132 0.50 -50.57 -10.68
CA ARG A 132 -0.28 -49.42 -11.16
C ARG A 132 0.34 -48.09 -10.72
N PHE A 133 0.96 -48.07 -9.54
CA PHE A 133 1.46 -46.85 -8.90
C PHE A 133 2.98 -46.74 -9.06
N MET A 134 3.48 -46.76 -10.31
CA MET A 134 4.88 -46.56 -10.64
C MET A 134 5.18 -45.06 -10.67
N GLY A 135 5.68 -44.52 -9.56
CA GLY A 135 6.04 -43.11 -9.41
C GLY A 135 7.37 -42.69 -10.03
N VAL A 136 7.75 -41.45 -9.78
CA VAL A 136 9.05 -40.88 -10.18
C VAL A 136 9.78 -40.33 -8.96
N GLU A 137 11.11 -40.34 -9.00
CA GLU A 137 11.96 -39.66 -8.04
C GLU A 137 12.04 -38.16 -8.38
N VAL A 138 12.14 -37.30 -7.36
CA VAL A 138 12.33 -35.86 -7.55
C VAL A 138 13.80 -35.47 -7.63
N THR A 139 14.71 -36.34 -7.11
CA THR A 139 16.16 -36.11 -7.16
C THR A 139 16.65 -35.92 -8.59
N ASN A 140 17.47 -34.90 -8.82
CA ASN A 140 18.01 -34.48 -10.12
C ASN A 140 16.97 -34.07 -11.17
N LYS A 141 15.68 -33.96 -10.81
CA LYS A 141 14.66 -33.37 -11.65
C LYS A 141 14.73 -31.85 -11.62
N THR A 142 14.24 -31.21 -12.67
CA THR A 142 14.18 -29.75 -12.75
C THR A 142 12.82 -29.27 -12.28
N LEU A 143 12.83 -28.40 -11.26
CA LEU A 143 11.67 -27.64 -10.83
C LEU A 143 11.66 -26.29 -11.56
N GLY A 144 10.63 -26.02 -12.33
CA GLY A 144 10.31 -24.70 -12.89
C GLY A 144 9.51 -23.88 -11.88
N LEU A 145 10.09 -22.81 -11.38
CA LEU A 145 9.48 -21.91 -10.41
C LEU A 145 8.98 -20.66 -11.13
N ILE A 146 7.66 -20.47 -11.18
CA ILE A 146 7.04 -19.25 -11.72
C ILE A 146 6.65 -18.34 -10.54
N GLY A 147 7.43 -17.29 -10.34
CA GLY A 147 7.35 -16.39 -9.18
C GLY A 147 8.35 -16.77 -8.09
N ALA A 148 9.34 -15.92 -7.86
CA ALA A 148 10.44 -16.10 -6.90
C ALA A 148 10.34 -15.16 -5.68
N GLY A 149 9.11 -14.77 -5.32
CA GLY A 149 8.80 -13.97 -4.13
C GLY A 149 8.92 -14.75 -2.82
N ASN A 150 8.23 -14.31 -1.75
CA ASN A 150 8.33 -14.90 -0.41
C ASN A 150 8.07 -16.41 -0.39
N ILE A 151 6.99 -16.89 -1.02
CA ILE A 151 6.65 -18.31 -1.05
C ILE A 151 7.61 -19.06 -1.99
N GLY A 152 7.82 -18.53 -3.20
CA GLY A 152 8.67 -19.18 -4.20
C GLY A 152 10.11 -19.39 -3.72
N SER A 153 10.69 -18.46 -2.97
CA SER A 153 12.02 -18.59 -2.40
C SER A 153 12.11 -19.74 -1.38
N ILE A 154 11.07 -19.93 -0.56
CA ILE A 154 11.01 -21.07 0.38
C ILE A 154 10.86 -22.39 -0.37
N VAL A 155 10.03 -22.44 -1.41
CA VAL A 155 9.89 -23.63 -2.26
C VAL A 155 11.21 -23.99 -2.94
N ALA A 156 11.93 -22.98 -3.45
CA ALA A 156 13.26 -23.20 -4.04
C ALA A 156 14.24 -23.80 -3.03
N ASP A 157 14.33 -23.24 -1.82
CA ASP A 157 15.19 -23.77 -0.74
C ASP A 157 14.86 -25.24 -0.41
N ARG A 158 13.58 -25.57 -0.26
CA ARG A 158 13.15 -26.96 -0.01
C ARG A 158 13.49 -27.89 -1.17
N ALA A 159 13.26 -27.44 -2.42
CA ALA A 159 13.56 -28.24 -3.61
C ALA A 159 15.07 -28.50 -3.79
N LEU A 160 15.91 -27.50 -3.51
CA LEU A 160 17.37 -27.66 -3.47
C LEU A 160 17.80 -28.66 -2.39
N GLY A 161 17.17 -28.62 -1.22
CA GLY A 161 17.36 -29.63 -0.16
C GLY A 161 17.03 -31.07 -0.61
N LEU A 162 16.03 -31.20 -1.49
CA LEU A 162 15.65 -32.47 -2.13
C LEU A 162 16.55 -32.84 -3.32
N LYS A 163 17.64 -32.11 -3.57
CA LYS A 163 18.57 -32.30 -4.68
C LYS A 163 17.95 -32.13 -6.06
N MET A 164 16.93 -31.30 -6.17
CA MET A 164 16.38 -30.85 -7.45
C MET A 164 17.24 -29.73 -8.04
N LYS A 165 17.17 -29.53 -9.34
CA LYS A 165 17.62 -28.31 -10.02
C LYS A 165 16.46 -27.35 -10.08
N VAL A 166 16.68 -26.07 -9.76
CA VAL A 166 15.61 -25.06 -9.77
C VAL A 166 15.93 -24.00 -10.82
N VAL A 167 15.02 -23.84 -11.80
CA VAL A 167 15.01 -22.76 -12.78
C VAL A 167 13.85 -21.83 -12.44
N ALA A 168 14.08 -20.52 -12.39
CA ALA A 168 13.08 -19.55 -11.93
C ALA A 168 12.79 -18.48 -12.99
N TYR A 169 11.52 -18.26 -13.25
CA TYR A 169 11.02 -17.12 -14.00
C TYR A 169 10.29 -16.15 -13.08
N ASP A 170 10.81 -14.95 -12.96
CA ASP A 170 10.19 -13.83 -12.28
C ASP A 170 10.77 -12.53 -12.86
N PRO A 171 9.93 -11.60 -13.39
CA PRO A 171 10.41 -10.34 -13.95
C PRO A 171 11.19 -9.46 -12.96
N PHE A 172 10.93 -9.63 -11.66
CA PHE A 172 11.56 -8.83 -10.59
C PHE A 172 12.75 -9.53 -9.92
N LEU A 173 13.05 -10.78 -10.28
CA LEU A 173 14.20 -11.49 -9.76
C LEU A 173 15.50 -10.92 -10.37
N THR A 174 16.37 -10.34 -9.54
CA THR A 174 17.69 -9.90 -10.00
C THR A 174 18.66 -11.08 -10.13
N PRO A 175 19.70 -10.99 -10.97
CA PRO A 175 20.73 -12.03 -11.07
C PRO A 175 21.40 -12.34 -9.72
N GLU A 176 21.70 -11.31 -8.93
CA GLU A 176 22.32 -11.43 -7.60
C GLU A 176 21.41 -12.22 -6.66
N ARG A 177 20.13 -11.90 -6.65
CA ARG A 177 19.15 -12.61 -5.81
C ARG A 177 18.96 -14.06 -6.25
N ALA A 178 19.00 -14.36 -7.54
CA ALA A 178 18.94 -15.72 -8.04
C ALA A 178 20.14 -16.56 -7.55
N VAL A 179 21.35 -15.96 -7.57
CA VAL A 179 22.57 -16.60 -7.02
C VAL A 179 22.44 -16.88 -5.53
N GLU A 180 21.98 -15.90 -4.74
CA GLU A 180 21.74 -16.07 -3.30
C GLU A 180 20.74 -17.21 -3.01
N MET A 181 19.69 -17.31 -3.81
CA MET A 181 18.69 -18.37 -3.70
C MET A 181 19.19 -19.73 -4.21
N GLY A 182 20.33 -19.79 -4.89
CA GLY A 182 20.85 -21.01 -5.51
C GLY A 182 20.04 -21.48 -6.72
N VAL A 183 19.30 -20.58 -7.40
CA VAL A 183 18.46 -20.90 -8.56
C VAL A 183 19.03 -20.28 -9.84
N GLU A 184 18.68 -20.86 -10.98
CA GLU A 184 19.00 -20.30 -12.29
C GLU A 184 17.84 -19.43 -12.76
N LYS A 185 18.08 -18.12 -12.97
CA LYS A 185 17.09 -17.24 -13.58
C LYS A 185 17.01 -17.51 -15.08
N VAL A 186 15.79 -17.72 -15.59
CA VAL A 186 15.54 -18.02 -17.01
C VAL A 186 14.29 -17.28 -17.52
N GLU A 187 14.13 -17.21 -18.83
CA GLU A 187 12.90 -16.78 -19.46
C GLU A 187 11.82 -17.87 -19.39
N LEU A 188 10.54 -17.47 -19.48
CA LEU A 188 9.42 -18.41 -19.34
C LEU A 188 9.50 -19.58 -20.32
N ASP A 189 9.79 -19.34 -21.60
CA ASP A 189 9.88 -20.38 -22.63
C ASP A 189 10.99 -21.41 -22.37
N ASP A 190 12.10 -20.99 -21.76
CA ASP A 190 13.18 -21.89 -21.35
C ASP A 190 12.78 -22.74 -20.15
N LEU A 191 12.13 -22.12 -19.16
CA LEU A 191 11.55 -22.83 -18.01
C LEU A 191 10.59 -23.93 -18.46
N LEU A 192 9.65 -23.61 -19.34
CA LEU A 192 8.63 -24.55 -19.83
C LEU A 192 9.26 -25.77 -20.51
N LYS A 193 10.30 -25.58 -21.32
CA LYS A 193 10.99 -26.65 -22.04
C LYS A 193 11.84 -27.57 -21.13
N ARG A 194 12.32 -27.05 -20.00
CA ARG A 194 13.27 -27.73 -19.12
C ARG A 194 12.65 -28.41 -17.92
N ALA A 195 11.53 -27.89 -17.42
CA ALA A 195 10.94 -28.31 -16.17
C ALA A 195 10.30 -29.71 -16.23
N ASP A 196 10.62 -30.55 -15.26
CA ASP A 196 9.92 -31.81 -14.98
C ASP A 196 8.72 -31.62 -14.09
N PHE A 197 8.80 -30.58 -13.21
CA PHE A 197 7.72 -30.08 -12.37
C PHE A 197 7.65 -28.55 -12.52
N ILE A 198 6.44 -28.01 -12.57
CA ILE A 198 6.21 -26.56 -12.59
C ILE A 198 5.35 -26.19 -11.40
N THR A 199 5.77 -25.20 -10.62
CA THR A 199 4.98 -24.66 -9.51
C THR A 199 4.84 -23.14 -9.61
N LEU A 200 3.64 -22.65 -9.31
CA LEU A 200 3.28 -21.24 -9.47
C LEU A 200 3.15 -20.56 -8.11
N HIS A 201 3.82 -19.42 -7.97
CA HIS A 201 3.85 -18.59 -6.75
C HIS A 201 3.80 -17.10 -7.09
N THR A 202 2.93 -16.73 -8.01
CA THR A 202 2.73 -15.36 -8.50
C THR A 202 1.29 -14.89 -8.25
N PRO A 203 1.02 -13.59 -8.06
CA PRO A 203 -0.34 -13.07 -7.99
C PRO A 203 -1.06 -13.20 -9.34
N LEU A 204 -2.39 -13.18 -9.32
CA LEU A 204 -3.20 -13.07 -10.53
C LEU A 204 -3.29 -11.59 -10.94
N THR A 205 -2.74 -11.27 -12.09
CA THR A 205 -2.77 -9.96 -12.73
C THR A 205 -3.11 -10.12 -14.21
N ASP A 206 -3.30 -9.04 -14.94
CA ASP A 206 -3.53 -9.13 -16.39
C ASP A 206 -2.35 -9.79 -17.12
N SER A 207 -1.12 -9.58 -16.65
CA SER A 207 0.09 -10.18 -17.24
C SER A 207 0.33 -11.64 -16.84
N THR A 208 -0.24 -12.10 -15.73
CA THR A 208 -0.08 -13.47 -15.23
C THR A 208 -1.30 -14.35 -15.46
N ARG A 209 -2.42 -13.75 -15.88
CA ARG A 209 -3.63 -14.49 -16.24
C ARG A 209 -3.33 -15.50 -17.34
N ASN A 210 -3.67 -16.77 -17.08
CA ASN A 210 -3.36 -17.88 -17.98
C ASN A 210 -1.88 -17.91 -18.40
N ILE A 211 -0.95 -17.61 -17.48
CA ILE A 211 0.48 -17.72 -17.75
C ILE A 211 0.85 -19.15 -18.21
N LEU A 212 0.13 -20.15 -17.73
CA LEU A 212 0.07 -21.49 -18.31
C LEU A 212 -1.17 -21.60 -19.21
N SER A 213 -1.15 -20.88 -20.32
CA SER A 213 -2.13 -20.95 -21.40
C SER A 213 -2.01 -22.25 -22.19
N ARG A 214 -2.99 -22.52 -23.06
CA ARG A 214 -2.92 -23.64 -24.02
C ARG A 214 -1.60 -23.64 -24.80
N GLU A 215 -1.18 -22.49 -25.30
CA GLU A 215 0.09 -22.33 -26.04
C GLU A 215 1.30 -22.68 -25.18
N ASN A 216 1.35 -22.16 -23.96
CA ASN A 216 2.46 -22.37 -23.03
C ASN A 216 2.49 -23.82 -22.51
N LEU A 217 1.35 -24.42 -22.24
CA LEU A 217 1.27 -25.85 -21.88
C LEU A 217 1.79 -26.76 -22.99
N ALA A 218 1.52 -26.42 -24.26
CA ALA A 218 2.05 -27.18 -25.40
C ALA A 218 3.58 -27.09 -25.55
N LYS A 219 4.23 -26.06 -25.01
CA LYS A 219 5.70 -25.88 -25.00
C LYS A 219 6.37 -26.69 -23.89
N THR A 220 5.61 -27.18 -22.92
CA THR A 220 6.17 -27.90 -21.78
C THR A 220 6.76 -29.27 -22.20
N LYS A 221 7.67 -29.73 -21.38
CA LYS A 221 8.23 -31.06 -21.54
C LYS A 221 7.14 -32.13 -21.40
N LYS A 222 7.10 -33.09 -22.31
CA LYS A 222 6.17 -34.22 -22.18
C LYS A 222 6.42 -34.98 -20.86
N GLY A 223 5.34 -35.20 -20.12
CA GLY A 223 5.42 -35.83 -18.79
C GLY A 223 5.63 -34.84 -17.65
N VAL A 224 5.51 -33.51 -17.90
CA VAL A 224 5.58 -32.49 -16.87
C VAL A 224 4.45 -32.67 -15.84
N ARG A 225 4.71 -32.25 -14.61
CA ARG A 225 3.72 -32.16 -13.52
C ARG A 225 3.55 -30.72 -13.08
N ILE A 226 2.29 -30.28 -12.85
CA ILE A 226 1.95 -28.89 -12.59
C ILE A 226 1.33 -28.77 -11.20
N ILE A 227 1.82 -27.81 -10.40
CA ILE A 227 1.33 -27.51 -9.05
C ILE A 227 0.91 -26.02 -9.00
N ASN A 228 -0.31 -25.76 -8.54
CA ASN A 228 -0.77 -24.38 -8.31
C ASN A 228 -1.42 -24.25 -6.94
N CYS A 229 -0.69 -23.62 -6.00
CA CYS A 229 -1.17 -23.21 -4.69
C CYS A 229 -1.22 -21.67 -4.58
N ALA A 230 -1.20 -20.94 -5.70
CA ALA A 230 -1.16 -19.48 -5.72
C ALA A 230 -2.55 -18.87 -5.94
N ARG A 231 -3.02 -18.86 -7.20
CA ARG A 231 -4.34 -18.31 -7.56
C ARG A 231 -4.97 -19.12 -8.70
N GLY A 232 -6.30 -19.26 -8.63
CA GLY A 232 -7.09 -19.68 -9.79
C GLY A 232 -6.94 -18.67 -10.94
N GLY A 233 -7.02 -19.15 -12.19
CA GLY A 233 -6.85 -18.31 -13.38
C GLY A 233 -5.38 -18.08 -13.81
N LEU A 234 -4.39 -18.60 -13.09
CA LEU A 234 -3.01 -18.67 -13.57
C LEU A 234 -2.79 -19.79 -14.59
N VAL A 235 -3.59 -20.84 -14.49
CA VAL A 235 -3.60 -21.98 -15.39
C VAL A 235 -4.92 -22.01 -16.16
N ASP A 236 -4.87 -22.21 -17.47
CA ASP A 236 -6.04 -22.50 -18.28
C ASP A 236 -6.52 -23.92 -17.96
N GLU A 237 -7.59 -24.04 -17.15
CA GLU A 237 -8.11 -25.31 -16.66
C GLU A 237 -8.58 -26.22 -17.81
N ALA A 238 -9.14 -25.66 -18.88
CA ALA A 238 -9.59 -26.45 -20.03
C ALA A 238 -8.39 -27.02 -20.81
N ALA A 239 -7.37 -26.20 -21.04
CA ALA A 239 -6.13 -26.65 -21.69
C ALA A 239 -5.35 -27.63 -20.81
N LEU A 240 -5.35 -27.44 -19.48
CA LEU A 240 -4.77 -28.38 -18.54
C LEU A 240 -5.45 -29.77 -18.62
N LYS A 241 -6.80 -29.78 -18.70
CA LYS A 241 -7.55 -31.03 -18.89
C LYS A 241 -7.14 -31.76 -20.17
N GLU A 242 -7.09 -31.05 -21.30
CA GLU A 242 -6.63 -31.64 -22.57
C GLU A 242 -5.23 -32.20 -22.49
N GLY A 243 -4.33 -31.49 -21.79
CA GLY A 243 -2.96 -31.95 -21.55
C GLY A 243 -2.89 -33.25 -20.72
N LEU A 244 -3.75 -33.37 -19.70
CA LEU A 244 -3.88 -34.59 -18.89
C LEU A 244 -4.50 -35.73 -19.72
N ASP A 245 -5.58 -35.49 -20.43
CA ASP A 245 -6.29 -36.48 -21.25
C ASP A 245 -5.38 -37.04 -22.39
N SER A 246 -4.55 -36.21 -22.97
CA SER A 246 -3.59 -36.62 -24.01
C SER A 246 -2.35 -37.29 -23.46
N GLY A 247 -2.10 -37.25 -22.16
CA GLY A 247 -0.89 -37.73 -21.53
C GLY A 247 0.38 -36.90 -21.82
N HIS A 248 0.22 -35.67 -22.35
CA HIS A 248 1.31 -34.72 -22.46
C HIS A 248 1.71 -34.22 -21.06
N ILE A 249 0.73 -33.92 -20.20
CA ILE A 249 0.90 -33.58 -18.79
C ILE A 249 0.71 -34.89 -17.98
N ALA A 250 1.72 -35.29 -17.20
CA ALA A 250 1.66 -36.52 -16.43
C ALA A 250 0.80 -36.43 -15.17
N GLY A 251 0.57 -35.23 -14.67
CA GLY A 251 -0.28 -34.98 -13.51
C GLY A 251 -0.37 -33.49 -13.16
N ALA A 252 -1.41 -33.13 -12.45
CA ALA A 252 -1.58 -31.77 -11.93
C ALA A 252 -2.20 -31.77 -10.53
N ALA A 253 -1.80 -30.78 -9.71
CA ALA A 253 -2.36 -30.55 -8.39
C ALA A 253 -2.76 -29.07 -8.25
N LEU A 254 -4.03 -28.82 -8.02
CA LEU A 254 -4.56 -27.47 -7.80
C LEU A 254 -5.16 -27.33 -6.40
N ASP A 255 -4.68 -26.36 -5.66
CA ASP A 255 -5.26 -25.93 -4.39
C ASP A 255 -6.25 -24.77 -4.57
N VAL A 256 -6.24 -24.14 -5.76
CA VAL A 256 -6.97 -22.93 -6.10
C VAL A 256 -7.66 -23.04 -7.45
N PHE A 257 -8.83 -22.40 -7.61
CA PHE A 257 -9.68 -22.48 -8.79
C PHE A 257 -10.14 -21.10 -9.25
N VAL A 258 -10.54 -20.99 -10.52
CA VAL A 258 -11.10 -19.73 -11.08
C VAL A 258 -12.35 -19.28 -10.31
N THR A 259 -13.17 -20.23 -9.88
CA THR A 259 -14.34 -19.96 -9.03
C THR A 259 -14.20 -20.72 -7.73
N GLU A 260 -14.22 -20.00 -6.61
CA GLU A 260 -14.16 -20.58 -5.26
C GLU A 260 -15.39 -20.13 -4.43
N PRO A 261 -16.02 -21.04 -3.65
CA PRO A 261 -15.77 -22.48 -3.55
C PRO A 261 -16.03 -23.25 -4.86
N ALA A 262 -15.07 -24.09 -5.27
CA ALA A 262 -15.20 -24.89 -6.48
C ALA A 262 -16.14 -26.09 -6.22
N LYS A 263 -17.38 -25.97 -6.64
CA LYS A 263 -18.35 -27.07 -6.59
C LYS A 263 -18.28 -27.96 -7.84
N GLU A 264 -17.91 -27.35 -8.95
CA GLU A 264 -17.76 -27.98 -10.26
C GLU A 264 -16.48 -27.50 -10.92
N SER A 265 -15.75 -28.37 -11.57
CA SER A 265 -14.59 -28.05 -12.42
C SER A 265 -14.47 -29.10 -13.52
N PRO A 266 -14.05 -28.72 -14.73
CA PRO A 266 -13.80 -29.68 -15.80
C PRO A 266 -12.70 -30.69 -15.44
N LEU A 267 -11.88 -30.40 -14.45
CA LEU A 267 -10.77 -31.23 -13.98
C LEU A 267 -11.20 -32.32 -12.99
N PHE A 268 -12.36 -32.17 -12.35
CA PHE A 268 -12.79 -33.16 -11.36
C PHE A 268 -13.07 -34.53 -12.01
N GLY A 269 -12.56 -35.57 -11.38
CA GLY A 269 -12.63 -36.93 -11.90
C GLY A 269 -11.62 -37.26 -13.00
N THR A 270 -10.77 -36.30 -13.42
CA THR A 270 -9.68 -36.56 -14.38
C THR A 270 -8.59 -37.39 -13.72
N PRO A 271 -8.09 -38.46 -14.36
CA PRO A 271 -6.96 -39.24 -13.86
C PRO A 271 -5.71 -38.36 -13.65
N ASN A 272 -4.92 -38.68 -12.63
CA ASN A 272 -3.69 -37.95 -12.26
C ASN A 272 -3.91 -36.47 -11.89
N PHE A 273 -5.12 -36.13 -11.48
CA PHE A 273 -5.46 -34.80 -10.98
C PHE A 273 -5.73 -34.84 -9.47
N ILE A 274 -5.05 -34.00 -8.71
CA ILE A 274 -5.24 -33.80 -7.27
C ILE A 274 -5.84 -32.42 -7.04
N SER A 275 -6.85 -32.33 -6.18
CA SER A 275 -7.45 -31.07 -5.76
C SER A 275 -7.53 -30.96 -4.25
N THR A 276 -7.27 -29.77 -3.72
CA THR A 276 -7.47 -29.43 -2.31
C THR A 276 -8.28 -28.14 -2.21
N PRO A 277 -9.08 -27.94 -1.13
CA PRO A 277 -10.01 -26.81 -1.03
C PRO A 277 -9.34 -25.55 -0.45
N HIS A 278 -8.32 -25.02 -1.14
CA HIS A 278 -7.58 -23.82 -0.78
C HIS A 278 -6.95 -23.92 0.62
N LEU A 279 -6.12 -24.92 0.83
CA LEU A 279 -5.48 -25.27 2.11
C LEU A 279 -4.11 -24.62 2.31
N GLY A 280 -3.58 -23.87 1.34
CA GLY A 280 -2.23 -23.30 1.36
C GLY A 280 -1.88 -22.50 2.62
N ALA A 281 -2.88 -21.96 3.35
CA ALA A 281 -2.70 -21.25 4.63
C ALA A 281 -3.37 -21.95 5.82
N SER A 282 -3.78 -23.22 5.68
CA SER A 282 -4.65 -23.90 6.64
C SER A 282 -3.88 -24.79 7.62
N THR A 283 -2.91 -24.20 8.35
CA THR A 283 -2.26 -24.81 9.51
C THR A 283 -2.50 -24.00 10.76
N THR A 284 -2.34 -24.63 11.93
CA THR A 284 -2.50 -23.97 13.23
C THR A 284 -1.52 -22.80 13.36
N GLU A 285 -0.27 -23.00 12.99
CA GLU A 285 0.80 -22.00 13.04
C GLU A 285 0.49 -20.79 12.15
N ALA A 286 0.08 -21.03 10.91
CA ALA A 286 -0.28 -19.94 9.99
C ALA A 286 -1.47 -19.14 10.50
N GLN A 287 -2.51 -19.82 11.01
CA GLN A 287 -3.71 -19.15 11.55
C GLN A 287 -3.37 -18.23 12.72
N VAL A 288 -2.48 -18.68 13.60
CA VAL A 288 -1.95 -17.90 14.71
C VAL A 288 -1.12 -16.72 14.21
N ASN A 289 -0.14 -16.98 13.34
CA ASN A 289 0.83 -15.97 12.90
C ASN A 289 0.14 -14.82 12.15
N VAL A 290 -0.82 -15.13 11.25
CA VAL A 290 -1.55 -14.08 10.53
C VAL A 290 -2.46 -13.26 11.46
N ALA A 291 -3.04 -13.87 12.49
CA ALA A 291 -3.88 -13.19 13.47
C ALA A 291 -3.06 -12.22 14.35
N ILE A 292 -1.91 -12.67 14.84
CA ILE A 292 -0.98 -11.83 15.60
C ILE A 292 -0.52 -10.66 14.72
N GLN A 293 0.00 -10.95 13.54
CA GLN A 293 0.58 -9.94 12.65
C GLN A 293 -0.45 -8.87 12.24
N VAL A 294 -1.68 -9.26 11.88
CA VAL A 294 -2.71 -8.28 11.51
C VAL A 294 -3.10 -7.39 12.68
N ALA A 295 -3.21 -7.96 13.89
CA ALA A 295 -3.58 -7.20 15.08
C ALA A 295 -2.48 -6.20 15.46
N GLU A 296 -1.22 -6.62 15.46
CA GLU A 296 -0.07 -5.76 15.77
C GLU A 296 0.01 -4.57 14.82
N GLN A 297 0.01 -4.82 13.51
CA GLN A 297 0.18 -3.75 12.52
C GLN A 297 -1.03 -2.81 12.45
N MET A 298 -2.26 -3.29 12.64
CA MET A 298 -3.44 -2.42 12.71
C MET A 298 -3.44 -1.58 14.00
N ALA A 299 -3.06 -2.17 15.14
CA ALA A 299 -2.94 -1.43 16.39
C ALA A 299 -1.83 -0.36 16.30
N ASP A 300 -0.66 -0.69 15.74
CA ASP A 300 0.41 0.29 15.50
C ASP A 300 -0.06 1.46 14.65
N PHE A 301 -0.80 1.19 13.57
CA PHE A 301 -1.38 2.24 12.73
C PHE A 301 -2.36 3.13 13.51
N LEU A 302 -3.31 2.53 14.20
CA LEU A 302 -4.36 3.26 14.91
C LEU A 302 -3.83 4.08 16.11
N MET A 303 -2.76 3.61 16.76
CA MET A 303 -2.21 4.24 17.97
C MET A 303 -1.05 5.19 17.68
N THR A 304 -0.21 4.88 16.69
CA THR A 304 1.04 5.61 16.42
C THR A 304 1.13 6.21 15.03
N GLY A 305 0.28 5.77 14.09
CA GLY A 305 0.38 6.10 12.68
C GLY A 305 1.43 5.28 11.92
N GLY A 306 2.03 4.25 12.56
CA GLY A 306 2.96 3.33 11.89
C GLY A 306 2.25 2.49 10.83
N VAL A 307 2.82 2.40 9.62
CA VAL A 307 2.24 1.70 8.49
C VAL A 307 3.17 0.57 8.05
N THR A 308 2.73 -0.66 8.25
CA THR A 308 3.47 -1.85 7.85
C THR A 308 2.62 -2.72 6.94
N ASN A 309 3.22 -3.24 5.85
CA ASN A 309 2.52 -4.11 4.89
C ASN A 309 1.24 -3.51 4.29
N ALA A 310 1.18 -2.19 4.15
CA ALA A 310 0.07 -1.55 3.44
C ALA A 310 0.23 -1.71 1.92
N LEU A 311 -0.90 -1.89 1.23
CA LEU A 311 -0.96 -2.11 -0.21
C LEU A 311 -1.22 -0.83 -1.01
N ASN A 312 -1.81 0.16 -0.34
CA ASN A 312 -2.21 1.43 -0.94
C ASN A 312 -1.59 2.67 -0.26
N MET A 313 -0.60 2.47 0.58
CA MET A 313 0.15 3.53 1.23
C MET A 313 1.61 3.11 1.42
N PRO A 314 2.61 4.01 1.32
CA PRO A 314 3.99 3.68 1.62
C PRO A 314 4.17 3.20 3.06
N SER A 315 4.99 2.17 3.25
CA SER A 315 5.31 1.66 4.58
C SER A 315 6.12 2.67 5.40
N LEU A 316 5.79 2.77 6.68
CA LEU A 316 6.45 3.56 7.69
C LEU A 316 6.40 2.77 9.00
N SER A 317 7.50 2.19 9.42
CA SER A 317 7.51 1.36 10.63
C SER A 317 7.12 2.16 11.89
N ALA A 318 6.65 1.48 12.92
CA ALA A 318 6.30 2.12 14.20
C ALA A 318 7.52 2.81 14.86
N GLU A 319 8.74 2.35 14.59
CA GLU A 319 9.98 2.96 15.06
C GLU A 319 10.35 4.23 14.27
N GLU A 320 10.03 4.27 12.97
CA GLU A 320 10.28 5.41 12.10
C GLU A 320 9.20 6.48 12.21
N ALA A 321 7.95 6.09 12.47
CA ALA A 321 6.80 7.00 12.53
C ALA A 321 7.02 8.22 13.45
N PRO A 322 7.57 8.10 14.68
CA PRO A 322 7.85 9.25 15.53
C PRO A 322 8.90 10.22 14.93
N LYS A 323 9.90 9.69 14.20
CA LYS A 323 10.96 10.47 13.57
C LYS A 323 10.46 11.23 12.33
N VAL A 324 9.57 10.60 11.57
CA VAL A 324 9.02 11.15 10.32
C VAL A 324 7.83 12.08 10.59
N LYS A 325 7.10 11.90 11.68
CA LYS A 325 5.92 12.70 12.04
C LYS A 325 6.10 14.23 11.93
N PRO A 326 7.19 14.84 12.42
CA PRO A 326 7.41 16.28 12.24
C PRO A 326 7.54 16.70 10.78
N TYR A 327 8.17 15.85 9.95
CA TYR A 327 8.30 16.10 8.50
C TYR A 327 6.97 15.98 7.79
N LEU A 328 6.10 15.05 8.20
CA LEU A 328 4.74 14.93 7.65
C LEU A 328 3.91 16.17 7.98
N ALA A 329 3.99 16.66 9.22
CA ALA A 329 3.32 17.89 9.64
C ALA A 329 3.82 19.12 8.85
N LEU A 330 5.14 19.25 8.65
CA LEU A 330 5.72 20.29 7.81
C LEU A 330 5.23 20.19 6.37
N ALA A 331 5.32 19.00 5.78
CA ALA A 331 4.95 18.72 4.40
C ALA A 331 3.46 19.02 4.12
N GLU A 332 2.58 18.61 5.03
CA GLU A 332 1.15 18.87 4.94
C GLU A 332 0.84 20.39 4.97
N LYS A 333 1.47 21.11 5.89
CA LYS A 333 1.32 22.58 5.99
C LYS A 333 1.86 23.31 4.76
N LEU A 334 3.00 22.88 4.21
CA LEU A 334 3.54 23.46 2.97
C LEU A 334 2.63 23.16 1.78
N GLY A 335 2.10 21.94 1.68
CA GLY A 335 1.12 21.58 0.66
C GLY A 335 -0.15 22.43 0.76
N SER A 336 -0.70 22.59 1.97
CA SER A 336 -1.86 23.43 2.24
C SER A 336 -1.60 24.89 1.88
N LEU A 337 -0.44 25.45 2.28
CA LEU A 337 -0.07 26.83 1.96
C LEU A 337 -0.04 27.07 0.45
N VAL A 338 0.62 26.19 -0.31
CA VAL A 338 0.66 26.30 -1.76
C VAL A 338 -0.74 26.13 -2.36
N GLY A 339 -1.52 25.16 -1.89
CA GLY A 339 -2.89 24.94 -2.37
C GLY A 339 -3.80 26.13 -2.15
N GLN A 340 -3.69 26.78 -1.00
CA GLN A 340 -4.46 27.98 -0.70
C GLN A 340 -4.00 29.20 -1.51
N LEU A 341 -2.71 29.34 -1.83
CA LEU A 341 -2.14 30.51 -2.51
C LEU A 341 -1.97 30.35 -4.02
N ALA A 342 -1.98 29.12 -4.53
CA ALA A 342 -1.90 28.88 -5.97
C ALA A 342 -3.21 29.27 -6.67
N HIS A 343 -3.07 29.98 -7.78
CA HIS A 343 -4.18 30.34 -8.64
C HIS A 343 -4.04 29.67 -10.01
N GLY A 344 -5.15 29.23 -10.57
CA GLY A 344 -5.21 28.57 -11.88
C GLY A 344 -5.08 27.05 -11.80
N ASN A 345 -5.07 26.40 -12.96
CA ASN A 345 -4.99 24.93 -13.03
C ASN A 345 -3.59 24.43 -12.70
N LEU A 346 -3.49 23.55 -11.72
CA LEU A 346 -2.27 22.85 -11.35
C LEU A 346 -1.98 21.74 -12.39
N THR A 347 -0.78 21.72 -12.92
CA THR A 347 -0.34 20.71 -13.91
C THR A 347 0.81 19.85 -13.42
N LYS A 348 1.66 20.40 -12.54
CA LYS A 348 2.84 19.70 -12.00
C LYS A 348 3.10 20.13 -10.57
N ILE A 349 3.58 19.20 -9.76
CA ILE A 349 4.13 19.45 -8.43
C ILE A 349 5.50 18.79 -8.31
N SER A 350 6.48 19.52 -7.76
CA SER A 350 7.81 19.02 -7.40
C SER A 350 7.98 19.09 -5.89
N ILE A 351 8.34 17.99 -5.28
CA ILE A 351 8.67 17.87 -3.87
C ILE A 351 10.16 17.60 -3.76
N GLU A 352 10.90 18.55 -3.18
CA GLU A 352 12.35 18.47 -3.05
C GLU A 352 12.72 18.38 -1.57
N VAL A 353 13.64 17.46 -1.25
CA VAL A 353 14.13 17.27 0.12
C VAL A 353 15.66 17.38 0.14
N GLU A 354 16.18 18.06 1.17
CA GLU A 354 17.61 18.30 1.37
C GLU A 354 18.02 17.98 2.82
N GLY A 355 19.28 17.65 3.04
CA GLY A 355 19.85 17.32 4.35
C GLY A 355 19.19 16.10 4.99
N ALA A 356 18.90 16.14 6.29
CA ALA A 356 18.35 15.00 7.01
C ALA A 356 17.00 14.48 6.43
N ALA A 357 16.21 15.33 5.78
CA ALA A 357 15.00 14.89 5.09
C ALA A 357 15.29 14.00 3.87
N ALA A 358 16.46 14.15 3.22
CA ALA A 358 16.82 13.35 2.05
C ALA A 358 17.20 11.89 2.43
N GLU A 359 17.55 11.63 3.68
CA GLU A 359 17.85 10.30 4.20
C GLU A 359 16.59 9.48 4.48
N LEU A 360 15.44 10.14 4.59
CA LEU A 360 14.17 9.50 4.89
C LEU A 360 13.50 8.93 3.63
N ASN A 361 12.50 8.06 3.82
CA ASN A 361 11.61 7.69 2.73
C ASN A 361 10.75 8.90 2.31
N ILE A 362 10.98 9.44 1.11
CA ILE A 362 10.29 10.63 0.60
C ILE A 362 8.78 10.38 0.32
N LYS A 363 8.38 9.14 0.05
CA LYS A 363 6.99 8.83 -0.35
C LYS A 363 5.93 9.24 0.67
N PRO A 364 6.11 9.01 2.00
CA PRO A 364 5.18 9.53 3.00
C PRO A 364 5.14 11.08 3.01
N ILE A 365 6.28 11.74 2.81
CA ILE A 365 6.38 13.21 2.73
C ILE A 365 5.60 13.72 1.52
N THR A 366 5.77 13.07 0.35
CA THR A 366 4.98 13.35 -0.86
C THR A 366 3.49 13.19 -0.61
N GLY A 367 3.08 12.10 0.04
CA GLY A 367 1.68 11.88 0.42
C GLY A 367 1.11 12.99 1.30
N ALA A 368 1.87 13.47 2.29
CA ALA A 368 1.46 14.56 3.16
C ALA A 368 1.35 15.91 2.43
N VAL A 369 2.32 16.22 1.54
CA VAL A 369 2.23 17.43 0.67
C VAL A 369 0.98 17.39 -0.18
N LEU A 370 0.71 16.26 -0.86
CA LEU A 370 -0.48 16.10 -1.71
C LEU A 370 -1.77 16.19 -0.90
N ALA A 371 -1.81 15.61 0.30
CA ALA A 371 -2.96 15.71 1.20
C ALA A 371 -3.24 17.17 1.56
N GLY A 372 -2.25 17.91 2.02
CA GLY A 372 -2.39 19.33 2.33
C GLY A 372 -2.82 20.16 1.12
N LEU A 373 -2.18 19.96 -0.04
CA LEU A 373 -2.51 20.66 -1.29
C LEU A 373 -3.97 20.43 -1.72
N MET A 374 -4.44 19.19 -1.65
CA MET A 374 -5.73 18.81 -2.21
C MET A 374 -6.89 18.98 -1.21
N ARG A 375 -6.61 19.09 0.10
CA ARG A 375 -7.63 19.36 1.13
C ARG A 375 -8.36 20.68 0.87
N VAL A 376 -7.71 21.64 0.22
CA VAL A 376 -8.35 22.90 -0.24
C VAL A 376 -9.56 22.64 -1.15
N TYR A 377 -9.62 21.48 -1.79
CA TYR A 377 -10.69 21.11 -2.72
C TYR A 377 -11.70 20.11 -2.14
N SER A 378 -11.36 19.42 -1.04
CA SER A 378 -12.25 18.42 -0.40
C SER A 378 -11.72 18.03 0.98
N ASP A 379 -12.58 18.12 1.99
CA ASP A 379 -12.27 17.78 3.40
C ASP A 379 -12.01 16.27 3.61
N THR A 380 -12.38 15.42 2.64
CA THR A 380 -12.19 13.96 2.72
C THR A 380 -10.79 13.50 2.27
N VAL A 381 -9.93 14.44 1.87
CA VAL A 381 -8.59 14.12 1.39
C VAL A 381 -7.64 13.81 2.55
N ASN A 382 -6.90 12.71 2.44
CA ASN A 382 -5.85 12.30 3.37
C ASN A 382 -4.63 11.72 2.61
N MET A 383 -3.59 11.30 3.34
CA MET A 383 -2.35 10.77 2.74
C MET A 383 -2.54 9.50 1.90
N VAL A 384 -3.63 8.76 2.08
CA VAL A 384 -3.92 7.52 1.34
C VAL A 384 -4.51 7.82 -0.03
N ASN A 385 -5.55 8.70 -0.06
CA ASN A 385 -6.26 9.00 -1.29
C ASN A 385 -5.63 10.15 -2.11
N ALA A 386 -4.84 11.03 -1.50
CA ALA A 386 -4.26 12.18 -2.21
C ALA A 386 -3.40 11.78 -3.43
N PRO A 387 -2.51 10.78 -3.37
CA PRO A 387 -1.75 10.34 -4.55
C PRO A 387 -2.65 9.77 -5.67
N TYR A 388 -3.71 9.05 -5.29
CA TYR A 388 -4.69 8.54 -6.25
C TYR A 388 -5.45 9.68 -6.93
N LEU A 389 -5.96 10.63 -6.16
CA LEU A 389 -6.69 11.81 -6.67
C LEU A 389 -5.79 12.71 -7.53
N ALA A 390 -4.51 12.86 -7.18
CA ALA A 390 -3.53 13.59 -7.98
C ALA A 390 -3.37 12.95 -9.37
N LYS A 391 -3.26 11.61 -9.41
CA LYS A 391 -3.18 10.84 -10.65
C LYS A 391 -4.45 10.95 -11.50
N GLU A 392 -5.65 10.84 -10.90
CA GLU A 392 -6.92 11.00 -11.60
C GLU A 392 -7.07 12.38 -12.24
N ARG A 393 -6.53 13.42 -11.59
CA ARG A 393 -6.52 14.79 -12.11
C ARG A 393 -5.40 15.07 -13.11
N GLY A 394 -4.57 14.06 -13.44
CA GLY A 394 -3.45 14.19 -14.37
C GLY A 394 -2.31 15.08 -13.87
N LEU A 395 -2.16 15.22 -12.55
CA LEU A 395 -1.09 16.01 -11.94
C LEU A 395 0.24 15.26 -12.06
N ASP A 396 1.26 15.88 -12.69
CA ASP A 396 2.64 15.35 -12.77
C ASP A 396 3.33 15.57 -11.41
N VAL A 397 3.53 14.48 -10.66
CA VAL A 397 4.16 14.52 -9.32
C VAL A 397 5.62 14.08 -9.44
N ARG A 398 6.55 14.96 -9.03
CA ARG A 398 7.99 14.69 -9.07
C ARG A 398 8.61 14.76 -7.68
N GLU A 399 9.46 13.80 -7.38
CA GLU A 399 10.25 13.70 -6.15
C GLU A 399 11.72 13.95 -6.49
N VAL A 400 12.35 14.86 -5.77
CA VAL A 400 13.77 15.22 -5.95
C VAL A 400 14.48 15.16 -4.61
N ARG A 401 15.63 14.51 -4.59
CA ARG A 401 16.51 14.47 -3.42
C ARG A 401 17.82 15.15 -3.75
N HIS A 402 18.30 15.98 -2.85
CA HIS A 402 19.58 16.65 -2.96
C HIS A 402 20.51 16.21 -1.84
N ASP A 403 21.63 15.56 -2.18
CA ASP A 403 22.66 15.12 -1.23
C ASP A 403 23.65 16.26 -0.88
N ARG A 404 23.20 17.50 -0.89
CA ARG A 404 24.05 18.65 -0.57
C ARG A 404 23.68 19.21 0.81
N GLU A 405 24.69 19.69 1.53
CA GLU A 405 24.47 20.54 2.69
C GLU A 405 23.94 21.90 2.21
N GLY A 406 22.74 22.25 2.65
CA GLY A 406 22.11 23.54 2.42
C GLY A 406 22.29 24.50 3.60
N ASP A 407 21.64 25.67 3.55
CA ASP A 407 21.62 26.63 4.65
C ASP A 407 20.95 26.09 5.93
N TYR A 408 20.15 25.00 5.80
CA TYR A 408 19.39 24.37 6.89
C TYR A 408 19.77 22.89 7.04
N HIS A 409 19.78 22.40 8.28
CA HIS A 409 20.01 20.99 8.56
C HIS A 409 19.04 20.06 7.82
N THR A 410 17.82 20.53 7.54
CA THR A 410 16.82 19.86 6.74
C THR A 410 15.98 20.89 5.97
N LEU A 411 15.57 20.57 4.76
CA LEU A 411 14.69 21.41 3.96
C LEU A 411 13.68 20.54 3.20
N VAL A 412 12.43 21.00 3.19
CA VAL A 412 11.39 20.49 2.31
C VAL A 412 10.91 21.66 1.46
N ARG A 413 11.01 21.53 0.14
CA ARG A 413 10.50 22.51 -0.84
C ARG A 413 9.36 21.90 -1.63
N VAL A 414 8.29 22.67 -1.79
CA VAL A 414 7.14 22.32 -2.61
C VAL A 414 6.99 23.37 -3.70
N ALA A 415 7.14 22.96 -4.95
CA ALA A 415 6.95 23.82 -6.11
C ALA A 415 5.78 23.31 -6.96
N VAL A 416 4.90 24.21 -7.37
CA VAL A 416 3.76 23.89 -8.24
C VAL A 416 3.81 24.72 -9.51
N GLN A 417 3.50 24.07 -10.64
CA GLN A 417 3.34 24.73 -11.93
C GLN A 417 1.85 24.96 -12.18
N THR A 418 1.50 26.22 -12.42
CA THR A 418 0.14 26.62 -12.76
C THR A 418 0.12 27.31 -14.12
N SER A 419 -1.07 27.60 -14.64
CA SER A 419 -1.24 28.44 -15.84
C SER A 419 -0.68 29.86 -15.69
N GLN A 420 -0.40 30.31 -14.45
CA GLN A 420 0.18 31.63 -14.14
C GLN A 420 1.67 31.60 -13.82
N GLY A 421 2.33 30.42 -13.99
CA GLY A 421 3.75 30.23 -13.72
C GLY A 421 4.02 29.32 -12.52
N GLU A 422 5.30 29.20 -12.19
CA GLU A 422 5.76 28.41 -11.05
C GLU A 422 5.63 29.18 -9.74
N ARG A 423 5.22 28.48 -8.68
CA ARG A 423 5.12 28.97 -7.30
C ARG A 423 5.76 27.96 -6.36
N SER A 424 6.64 28.40 -5.48
CA SER A 424 7.32 27.51 -4.54
C SER A 424 7.31 28.04 -3.12
N VAL A 425 7.25 27.12 -2.17
CA VAL A 425 7.43 27.38 -0.74
C VAL A 425 8.47 26.41 -0.19
N ALA A 426 9.22 26.81 0.82
CA ALA A 426 10.17 25.93 1.50
C ALA A 426 10.07 26.09 3.01
N GLY A 427 10.25 24.97 3.71
CA GLY A 427 10.22 24.91 5.16
C GLY A 427 11.28 23.98 5.72
N THR A 428 11.52 24.14 7.01
CA THR A 428 12.49 23.35 7.79
C THR A 428 11.89 22.95 9.14
N LEU A 429 12.63 22.15 9.90
CA LEU A 429 12.27 21.79 11.28
C LEU A 429 13.26 22.46 12.26
N PHE A 430 12.76 23.34 13.13
CA PHE A 430 13.53 23.86 14.26
C PHE A 430 13.49 22.83 15.41
N ALA A 431 14.64 22.65 16.05
CA ALA A 431 14.83 21.62 17.10
C ALA A 431 14.29 20.23 16.68
N ASN A 432 14.40 19.87 15.39
CA ASN A 432 13.96 18.61 14.77
C ASN A 432 12.47 18.28 14.93
N SER A 433 11.65 19.23 15.40
CA SER A 433 10.23 18.95 15.69
C SER A 433 9.26 20.06 15.32
N GLN A 434 9.72 21.32 15.22
CA GLN A 434 8.84 22.45 15.00
C GLN A 434 8.88 22.91 13.54
N PRO A 435 7.78 22.77 12.77
CA PRO A 435 7.71 23.25 11.40
C PRO A 435 7.89 24.77 11.31
N ARG A 436 8.74 25.19 10.39
CA ARG A 436 8.99 26.61 10.06
C ARG A 436 8.97 26.81 8.56
N LEU A 437 8.25 27.78 8.08
CA LEU A 437 8.37 28.31 6.73
C LEU A 437 9.66 29.13 6.65
N VAL A 438 10.47 28.96 5.61
CA VAL A 438 11.72 29.73 5.41
C VAL A 438 11.74 30.47 4.07
N GLU A 439 10.86 30.10 3.15
CA GLU A 439 10.73 30.78 1.86
C GLU A 439 9.29 30.69 1.34
N ILE A 440 8.78 31.78 0.79
CA ILE A 440 7.52 31.85 0.07
C ILE A 440 7.71 32.63 -1.24
N PHE A 441 7.49 31.97 -2.40
CA PHE A 441 7.57 32.55 -3.75
C PHE A 441 8.88 33.30 -4.02
N GLY A 442 10.00 32.71 -3.53
CA GLY A 442 11.34 33.26 -3.70
C GLY A 442 11.67 34.42 -2.73
N ILE A 443 10.84 34.69 -1.75
CA ILE A 443 11.10 35.66 -0.68
C ILE A 443 11.43 34.89 0.60
N LYS A 444 12.60 35.12 1.18
CA LYS A 444 13.01 34.55 2.46
C LYS A 444 12.15 35.18 3.57
N VAL A 445 11.51 34.32 4.34
CA VAL A 445 10.68 34.70 5.50
C VAL A 445 10.67 33.56 6.51
N GLU A 446 10.95 33.84 7.76
CA GLU A 446 10.96 32.85 8.80
C GLU A 446 9.66 32.97 9.62
N ALA A 447 8.77 31.99 9.49
CA ALA A 447 7.45 32.06 10.09
C ALA A 447 6.97 30.69 10.62
N ASP A 448 6.24 30.73 11.74
CA ASP A 448 5.43 29.62 12.20
C ASP A 448 4.23 29.47 11.27
N LEU A 449 3.82 28.24 10.99
CA LEU A 449 2.54 27.96 10.34
C LEU A 449 1.51 27.62 11.42
N SER A 450 0.88 28.67 11.96
CA SER A 450 -0.19 28.58 12.95
C SER A 450 -1.52 28.18 12.29
N ASP A 451 -2.50 27.77 13.09
CA ASP A 451 -3.79 27.27 12.58
C ASP A 451 -4.54 28.30 11.73
N ARG A 452 -4.46 29.60 12.09
CA ARG A 452 -5.06 30.70 11.34
C ARG A 452 -4.03 31.78 11.09
N MET A 453 -3.90 32.18 9.84
CA MET A 453 -2.96 33.23 9.44
C MET A 453 -3.57 34.19 8.43
N LEU A 454 -3.00 35.37 8.37
CA LEU A 454 -3.25 36.35 7.32
C LEU A 454 -2.00 36.49 6.46
N TYR A 455 -2.14 36.24 5.16
CA TYR A 455 -1.13 36.47 4.14
C TYR A 455 -1.37 37.81 3.45
N VAL A 456 -0.36 38.67 3.43
CA VAL A 456 -0.43 39.97 2.77
C VAL A 456 0.80 40.17 1.89
N VAL A 457 0.60 40.61 0.66
CA VAL A 457 1.65 41.08 -0.24
C VAL A 457 1.46 42.57 -0.44
N ASN A 458 2.53 43.32 -0.18
CA ASN A 458 2.50 44.78 -0.33
C ASN A 458 3.80 45.34 -0.89
N GLU A 459 3.79 46.62 -1.29
CA GLU A 459 5.00 47.38 -1.55
C GLU A 459 5.67 47.76 -0.22
N ASP A 460 6.99 47.51 -0.12
CA ASP A 460 7.79 47.84 1.07
C ASP A 460 7.92 49.37 1.22
N ALA A 461 7.00 49.96 1.96
CA ALA A 461 6.93 51.41 2.18
C ALA A 461 6.75 51.76 3.67
N PRO A 462 7.39 52.85 4.14
CA PRO A 462 7.23 53.31 5.53
C PRO A 462 5.79 53.50 5.93
N GLY A 463 5.48 53.12 7.18
CA GLY A 463 4.14 53.29 7.77
C GLY A 463 3.12 52.19 7.39
N PHE A 464 3.47 51.25 6.50
CA PHE A 464 2.52 50.20 6.12
C PHE A 464 2.11 49.32 7.31
N ILE A 465 3.08 48.87 8.11
CA ILE A 465 2.82 48.03 9.30
C ILE A 465 1.86 48.70 10.27
N GLY A 466 2.04 50.01 10.50
CA GLY A 466 1.15 50.78 11.37
C GLY A 466 -0.28 50.83 10.84
N ARG A 467 -0.48 51.07 9.54
CA ARG A 467 -1.80 51.07 8.91
C ARG A 467 -2.48 49.70 8.98
N LEU A 468 -1.72 48.64 8.71
CA LEU A 468 -2.22 47.28 8.79
C LEU A 468 -2.64 46.90 10.22
N GLY A 469 -1.77 47.19 11.22
CA GLY A 469 -2.10 46.94 12.63
C GLY A 469 -3.33 47.74 13.11
N THR A 470 -3.46 49.00 12.67
CA THR A 470 -4.65 49.81 12.98
C THR A 470 -5.92 49.26 12.35
N ALA A 471 -5.87 48.79 11.10
CA ALA A 471 -7.02 48.20 10.42
C ALA A 471 -7.46 46.88 11.09
N LEU A 472 -6.53 45.99 11.44
CA LEU A 472 -6.84 44.73 12.12
C LEU A 472 -7.34 44.97 13.56
N GLY A 473 -6.66 45.82 14.33
CA GLY A 473 -7.08 46.18 15.70
C GLY A 473 -8.44 46.86 15.75
N GLY A 474 -8.73 47.77 14.78
CA GLY A 474 -10.05 48.40 14.64
C GLY A 474 -11.17 47.39 14.32
N ALA A 475 -10.86 46.30 13.69
CA ALA A 475 -11.78 45.20 13.42
C ALA A 475 -11.81 44.12 14.55
N GLY A 476 -11.12 44.36 15.67
CA GLY A 476 -11.08 43.44 16.81
C GLY A 476 -10.23 42.17 16.56
N VAL A 477 -9.37 42.14 15.53
CA VAL A 477 -8.48 41.02 15.22
C VAL A 477 -7.17 41.20 15.99
N ASN A 478 -6.87 40.25 16.87
CA ASN A 478 -5.61 40.20 17.60
C ASN A 478 -4.53 39.48 16.78
N ILE A 479 -3.31 40.05 16.78
CA ILE A 479 -2.14 39.52 16.08
C ILE A 479 -1.28 38.76 17.10
N GLY A 480 -1.12 37.45 16.90
CA GLY A 480 -0.28 36.61 17.75
C GLY A 480 1.21 36.73 17.38
N THR A 481 1.53 36.59 16.08
CA THR A 481 2.88 36.73 15.54
C THR A 481 2.87 37.59 14.29
N PHE A 482 4.03 38.20 13.98
CA PHE A 482 4.16 39.08 12.82
C PHE A 482 5.50 38.76 12.12
N HIS A 483 5.42 38.20 10.94
CA HIS A 483 6.61 37.82 10.13
C HIS A 483 6.59 38.62 8.83
N LEU A 484 7.74 39.22 8.51
CA LEU A 484 7.91 40.03 7.30
C LEU A 484 9.15 39.58 6.55
N GLY A 485 8.98 39.27 5.29
CA GLY A 485 10.05 39.06 4.33
C GLY A 485 9.96 40.06 3.19
N ARG A 486 11.10 40.46 2.61
CA ARG A 486 11.13 41.33 1.42
C ARG A 486 12.19 40.86 0.45
N ARG A 487 11.94 41.07 -0.85
CA ARG A 487 12.93 40.77 -1.89
C ARG A 487 14.06 41.79 -1.88
N ASN A 488 13.71 43.07 -1.89
CA ASN A 488 14.63 44.21 -1.86
C ASN A 488 13.97 45.38 -1.09
N ALA A 489 14.77 46.33 -0.58
CA ALA A 489 14.26 47.55 0.02
C ALA A 489 13.41 48.34 -1.01
N GLY A 490 12.21 48.71 -0.63
CA GLY A 490 11.24 49.41 -1.51
C GLY A 490 10.59 48.53 -2.55
N GLY A 491 10.85 47.22 -2.58
CA GLY A 491 10.25 46.27 -3.50
C GLY A 491 9.00 45.59 -2.93
N GLU A 492 8.81 44.33 -3.36
CA GLU A 492 7.70 43.52 -2.86
C GLU A 492 8.05 42.92 -1.49
N ALA A 493 7.12 43.04 -0.56
CA ALA A 493 7.18 42.44 0.76
C ALA A 493 6.02 41.46 0.98
N VAL A 494 6.29 40.42 1.74
CA VAL A 494 5.33 39.41 2.17
C VAL A 494 5.22 39.44 3.68
N LEU A 495 4.00 39.51 4.18
CA LEU A 495 3.68 39.41 5.59
C LEU A 495 2.86 38.16 5.85
N LEU A 496 3.23 37.46 6.92
CA LEU A 496 2.48 36.35 7.50
C LEU A 496 2.20 36.69 8.98
N LEU A 497 0.95 36.79 9.32
CA LEU A 497 0.50 37.10 10.68
C LEU A 497 -0.32 35.93 11.21
N SER A 498 -0.02 35.45 12.42
CA SER A 498 -0.98 34.60 13.12
C SER A 498 -2.06 35.46 13.74
N VAL A 499 -3.29 34.99 13.68
CA VAL A 499 -4.46 35.69 14.21
C VAL A 499 -5.28 34.77 15.11
N ASP A 500 -5.79 35.28 16.22
CA ASP A 500 -6.53 34.48 17.20
C ASP A 500 -7.96 34.17 16.73
N GLN A 501 -8.54 35.06 15.91
CA GLN A 501 -9.90 34.91 15.41
C GLN A 501 -9.92 34.78 13.88
N PRO A 502 -10.95 34.14 13.30
CA PRO A 502 -11.17 34.18 11.85
C PRO A 502 -11.31 35.62 11.36
N VAL A 503 -10.61 35.98 10.30
CA VAL A 503 -10.68 37.31 9.71
C VAL A 503 -11.93 37.41 8.83
N ALA A 504 -12.87 38.27 9.17
CA ALA A 504 -14.09 38.46 8.40
C ALA A 504 -13.80 39.05 6.99
N SER A 505 -14.63 38.71 6.01
CA SER A 505 -14.48 39.17 4.62
C SER A 505 -14.43 40.71 4.52
N GLU A 506 -15.18 41.42 5.33
CA GLU A 506 -15.16 42.89 5.40
C GLU A 506 -13.79 43.43 5.85
N THR A 507 -13.17 42.77 6.82
CA THR A 507 -11.82 43.11 7.29
C THR A 507 -10.78 42.84 6.21
N LEU A 508 -10.90 41.72 5.45
CA LEU A 508 -10.03 41.43 4.32
C LEU A 508 -10.12 42.50 3.24
N GLU A 509 -11.32 42.96 2.88
CA GLU A 509 -11.50 44.07 1.93
C GLU A 509 -10.94 45.39 2.47
N THR A 510 -11.06 45.67 3.76
CA THR A 510 -10.45 46.85 4.41
C THR A 510 -8.92 46.80 4.30
N VAL A 511 -8.31 45.66 4.57
CA VAL A 511 -6.85 45.48 4.43
C VAL A 511 -6.43 45.58 2.97
N LYS A 512 -7.19 45.00 2.05
CA LYS A 512 -6.92 45.04 0.61
C LYS A 512 -6.95 46.45 0.04
N ALA A 513 -7.78 47.32 0.62
CA ALA A 513 -7.89 48.73 0.24
C ALA A 513 -6.75 49.63 0.78
N LEU A 514 -5.87 49.09 1.65
CA LEU A 514 -4.73 49.86 2.15
C LEU A 514 -3.74 50.17 1.01
N PRO A 515 -3.17 51.41 0.98
CA PRO A 515 -2.20 51.77 -0.04
C PRO A 515 -1.00 50.81 -0.06
N GLY A 516 -0.66 50.34 -1.27
CA GLY A 516 0.45 49.43 -1.51
C GLY A 516 0.13 47.97 -1.34
N VAL A 517 -1.08 47.56 -0.91
CA VAL A 517 -1.47 46.14 -0.85
C VAL A 517 -1.78 45.62 -2.23
N LYS A 518 -1.15 44.49 -2.58
CA LYS A 518 -1.35 43.74 -3.83
C LYS A 518 -2.28 42.56 -3.65
N THR A 519 -2.08 41.82 -2.53
CA THR A 519 -2.85 40.63 -2.22
C THR A 519 -3.08 40.52 -0.73
N VAL A 520 -4.26 40.10 -0.34
CA VAL A 520 -4.59 39.71 1.04
C VAL A 520 -5.38 38.41 1.00
N LYS A 521 -5.05 37.47 1.88
CA LYS A 521 -5.76 36.18 1.99
C LYS A 521 -5.70 35.66 3.41
N ALA A 522 -6.83 35.23 3.95
CA ALA A 522 -6.87 34.42 5.15
C ALA A 522 -6.44 33.00 4.81
N LEU A 523 -5.61 32.42 5.65
CA LEU A 523 -5.12 31.04 5.53
C LEU A 523 -5.61 30.23 6.72
N ASP A 524 -6.05 29.00 6.46
CA ASP A 524 -6.48 28.04 7.47
C ASP A 524 -5.67 26.75 7.33
N PHE A 525 -5.09 26.28 8.46
CA PHE A 525 -4.27 25.07 8.56
C PHE A 525 -4.87 24.06 9.57
N GLN A 526 -6.15 24.22 9.95
CA GLN A 526 -6.86 23.29 10.84
C GLN A 526 -7.20 21.96 10.18
#